data_85436d6fcbac2427b81f32a742976cb3
#
_entry.id   85436d6fcbac2427b81f32a742976cb3
#
_cell.length_a   1.000
_cell.length_b   1.000
_cell.length_c   1.000
_cell.angle_alpha   90.00
_cell.angle_beta   90.00
_cell.angle_gamma   90.00
#
_symmetry.space_group_name_H-M   'P 1'
#
loop_
_entity.id
_entity.type
_entity.pdbx_description
1 polymer ?
#
loop_
_entity_poly.entity_id
_entity_poly.type
_entity_poly.pdbx_seq_one_letter_code
_entity_poly.pdbx_strand_id
1 'polypeptide(L)'
;RPNFLPFRRWALVCFLVTPYSWAHEINISHCDPDTFTNEISSLKCDQKYIQFKSNGLPASDHILMEGIVATNQQFPTEHSYQFKITRKPKQLVVKVVPDAGPIGVAVNGIPIFDPATQGPVNKRTGKRPSTLDAGELDECGGHAGRGDDYHYHIAPKCLIEQLGVRKVEIEKKPIGFSMDGHPIHALGWFDKKNDVESKLDQCRGMTDLTGNYFYNVQATA
;
A
#
# COMPACT_ATOMS: atom_id res chain seq x y z
N ARG A 1 34.72 77.45 1.75
CA ARG A 1 33.91 76.49 2.60
C ARG A 1 33.29 75.51 1.66
N PRO A 2 33.59 74.21 1.69
CA PRO A 2 32.91 73.20 0.86
C PRO A 2 31.70 72.65 1.61
N ASN A 3 30.57 72.59 0.90
CA ASN A 3 29.32 71.99 1.33
C ASN A 3 29.42 70.45 1.25
N PHE A 4 29.27 69.76 2.38
CA PHE A 4 29.10 68.31 2.46
C PHE A 4 27.63 67.96 2.25
N LEU A 5 27.33 67.18 1.18
CA LEU A 5 26.06 66.52 0.97
C LEU A 5 25.99 65.24 1.76
N PRO A 6 24.86 64.90 2.39
CA PRO A 6 24.77 63.69 3.17
C PRO A 6 24.52 62.45 2.28
N PHE A 7 25.36 61.43 2.48
CA PHE A 7 25.21 60.11 1.89
C PHE A 7 23.89 59.45 2.36
N ARG A 8 22.94 59.27 1.45
CA ARG A 8 21.78 58.43 1.67
C ARG A 8 22.22 56.96 1.67
N ARG A 9 22.18 56.31 2.84
CA ARG A 9 22.31 54.84 2.97
C ARG A 9 21.08 54.18 2.33
N TRP A 10 21.30 53.51 1.23
CA TRP A 10 20.32 52.56 0.66
C TRP A 10 20.39 51.28 1.50
N ALA A 11 19.34 50.99 2.28
CA ALA A 11 19.18 49.72 2.89
C ALA A 11 18.80 48.67 1.84
N LEU A 12 19.72 47.78 1.52
CA LEU A 12 19.44 46.59 0.71
C LEU A 12 18.48 45.69 1.51
N VAL A 13 17.21 45.69 1.18
CA VAL A 13 16.25 44.70 1.70
C VAL A 13 16.46 43.43 0.89
N CYS A 14 17.24 42.49 1.46
CA CYS A 14 17.30 41.12 0.94
C CYS A 14 15.96 40.44 1.21
N PHE A 15 15.12 40.33 0.20
CA PHE A 15 14.01 39.38 0.22
C PHE A 15 14.60 37.97 0.16
N LEU A 16 14.63 37.30 1.30
CA LEU A 16 14.83 35.86 1.36
C LEU A 16 13.60 35.20 0.72
N VAL A 17 13.69 34.92 -0.57
CA VAL A 17 12.76 34.05 -1.25
C VAL A 17 13.11 32.64 -0.75
N THR A 18 12.41 32.18 0.28
CA THR A 18 12.44 30.77 0.65
C THR A 18 11.84 29.99 -0.52
N PRO A 19 12.57 29.03 -1.10
CA PRO A 19 11.94 28.15 -2.08
C PRO A 19 10.83 27.40 -1.34
N TYR A 20 9.58 27.70 -1.66
CA TYR A 20 8.47 26.81 -1.30
C TYR A 20 8.73 25.50 -2.03
N SER A 21 9.40 24.59 -1.35
CA SER A 21 9.41 23.18 -1.70
C SER A 21 7.96 22.72 -1.61
N TRP A 22 7.34 22.48 -2.75
CA TRP A 22 6.10 21.74 -2.86
C TRP A 22 6.41 20.27 -2.55
N ALA A 23 6.81 19.99 -1.31
CA ALA A 23 6.71 18.66 -0.79
C ALA A 23 5.21 18.39 -0.69
N HIS A 24 4.67 17.62 -1.60
CA HIS A 24 3.34 17.05 -1.45
C HIS A 24 3.36 16.29 -0.13
N GLU A 25 2.80 16.90 0.91
CA GLU A 25 2.46 16.18 2.13
C GLU A 25 1.61 14.99 1.71
N ILE A 26 2.07 13.79 2.05
CA ILE A 26 1.23 12.61 1.97
C ILE A 26 0.22 12.77 3.10
N ASN A 27 -0.82 13.55 2.86
CA ASN A 27 -1.94 13.67 3.78
C ASN A 27 -2.79 12.40 3.63
N ILE A 28 -2.36 11.34 4.33
CA ILE A 28 -3.06 10.07 4.34
C ILE A 28 -4.29 10.25 5.21
N SER A 29 -5.32 10.86 4.63
CA SER A 29 -6.65 10.80 5.21
C SER A 29 -7.20 9.39 4.97
N HIS A 30 -6.95 8.49 5.91
CA HIS A 30 -7.52 7.13 5.92
C HIS A 30 -9.05 7.14 5.78
N CYS A 31 -9.69 8.30 5.88
CA CYS A 31 -11.13 8.48 5.87
C CYS A 31 -11.65 9.20 4.63
N ASP A 32 -10.79 9.45 3.65
CA ASP A 32 -11.22 9.98 2.38
C ASP A 32 -11.97 8.90 1.60
N PRO A 33 -13.28 9.07 1.32
CA PRO A 33 -14.03 8.09 0.53
C PRO A 33 -13.39 7.79 -0.82
N ASP A 34 -12.74 8.79 -1.43
CA ASP A 34 -12.05 8.64 -2.71
C ASP A 34 -10.82 7.71 -2.63
N THR A 35 -10.41 7.33 -1.42
CA THR A 35 -9.36 6.32 -1.22
C THR A 35 -9.87 4.92 -1.53
N PHE A 36 -11.14 4.66 -1.35
CA PHE A 36 -11.77 3.34 -1.50
C PHE A 36 -12.46 3.20 -2.85
N THR A 37 -12.63 1.96 -3.27
CA THR A 37 -13.38 1.63 -4.48
C THR A 37 -14.84 1.31 -4.15
N ASN A 38 -15.66 1.11 -5.18
CA ASN A 38 -17.11 0.86 -5.03
C ASN A 38 -17.42 -0.52 -4.44
N GLU A 39 -16.46 -1.42 -4.34
CA GLU A 39 -16.61 -2.75 -3.73
C GLU A 39 -16.78 -2.67 -2.20
N ILE A 40 -16.49 -1.50 -1.61
CA ILE A 40 -16.75 -1.25 -0.19
C ILE A 40 -18.22 -0.94 0.02
N SER A 41 -18.92 -1.79 0.76
CA SER A 41 -20.37 -1.66 1.01
C SER A 41 -20.70 -0.71 2.17
N SER A 42 -19.75 -0.38 3.01
CA SER A 42 -19.94 0.53 4.15
C SER A 42 -18.60 1.09 4.57
N LEU A 43 -18.52 2.40 4.77
CA LEU A 43 -17.34 3.09 5.29
C LEU A 43 -17.74 3.98 6.46
N LYS A 44 -17.11 3.80 7.61
CA LYS A 44 -17.29 4.62 8.81
C LYS A 44 -15.94 4.98 9.40
N CYS A 45 -15.78 6.24 9.76
CA CYS A 45 -14.57 6.74 10.41
C CYS A 45 -14.90 7.44 11.72
N ASP A 46 -14.07 7.19 12.71
CA ASP A 46 -14.01 7.98 13.94
C ASP A 46 -12.58 8.49 14.17
N GLN A 47 -12.28 9.05 15.32
CA GLN A 47 -10.96 9.58 15.64
C GLN A 47 -9.86 8.49 15.78
N LYS A 48 -10.26 7.23 15.98
CA LYS A 48 -9.37 6.13 16.29
C LYS A 48 -9.28 5.10 15.15
N TYR A 49 -10.41 4.88 14.48
CA TYR A 49 -10.55 3.76 13.54
C TYR A 49 -11.21 4.18 12.23
N ILE A 50 -10.83 3.49 11.20
CA ILE A 50 -11.61 3.34 9.98
C ILE A 50 -12.24 1.94 10.01
N GLN A 51 -13.52 1.85 9.68
CA GLN A 51 -14.26 0.60 9.64
C GLN A 51 -14.99 0.52 8.30
N PHE A 52 -14.86 -0.60 7.63
CA PHE A 52 -15.53 -0.83 6.36
C PHE A 52 -15.91 -2.30 6.19
N LYS A 53 -16.85 -2.53 5.27
CA LYS A 53 -17.33 -3.87 4.91
C LYS A 53 -17.13 -4.13 3.43
N SER A 54 -16.88 -5.38 3.08
CA SER A 54 -16.86 -5.84 1.71
C SER A 54 -17.37 -7.27 1.61
N ASN A 55 -17.74 -7.70 0.39
CA ASN A 55 -18.09 -9.10 0.13
C ASN A 55 -16.86 -9.95 -0.24
N GLY A 56 -15.67 -9.38 -0.28
CA GLY A 56 -14.43 -10.10 -0.58
C GLY A 56 -14.21 -10.43 -2.05
N LEU A 57 -14.99 -9.85 -2.95
CA LEU A 57 -14.79 -9.99 -4.39
C LEU A 57 -14.30 -8.67 -5.00
N PRO A 58 -13.30 -8.71 -5.90
CA PRO A 58 -12.88 -7.56 -6.70
C PRO A 58 -13.98 -7.07 -7.65
N ALA A 59 -13.69 -5.98 -8.37
CA ALA A 59 -14.60 -5.47 -9.40
C ALA A 59 -14.97 -6.56 -10.41
N SER A 60 -16.23 -6.57 -10.84
CA SER A 60 -16.80 -7.66 -11.64
C SER A 60 -16.23 -7.78 -13.06
N ASP A 61 -15.49 -6.79 -13.52
CA ASP A 61 -14.77 -6.80 -14.79
C ASP A 61 -13.34 -7.37 -14.68
N HIS A 62 -12.88 -7.66 -13.47
CA HIS A 62 -11.62 -8.36 -13.26
C HIS A 62 -11.81 -9.86 -13.55
N ILE A 63 -10.91 -10.41 -14.35
CA ILE A 63 -10.88 -11.85 -14.65
C ILE A 63 -10.06 -12.53 -13.54
N LEU A 64 -10.75 -13.24 -12.67
CA LEU A 64 -10.14 -13.91 -11.54
C LEU A 64 -9.77 -15.35 -11.86
N MET A 65 -8.75 -15.86 -11.19
CA MET A 65 -8.28 -17.26 -11.24
C MET A 65 -7.72 -17.69 -12.60
N GLU A 66 -7.57 -16.79 -13.56
CA GLU A 66 -6.97 -17.08 -14.85
C GLU A 66 -5.43 -17.09 -14.77
N GLY A 67 -4.78 -17.98 -15.53
CA GLY A 67 -3.33 -18.10 -15.58
C GLY A 67 -2.71 -18.91 -14.44
N ILE A 68 -3.48 -19.38 -13.48
CA ILE A 68 -3.00 -20.23 -12.39
C ILE A 68 -2.63 -21.61 -12.92
N VAL A 69 -1.44 -22.09 -12.56
CA VAL A 69 -0.96 -23.43 -12.95
C VAL A 69 -0.90 -24.40 -11.79
N ALA A 70 -1.01 -23.90 -10.55
CA ALA A 70 -1.07 -24.73 -9.36
C ALA A 70 -2.42 -25.47 -9.26
N THR A 71 -2.38 -26.63 -8.64
CA THR A 71 -3.60 -27.44 -8.37
C THR A 71 -4.25 -27.04 -7.04
N ASN A 72 -5.49 -27.48 -6.82
CA ASN A 72 -6.25 -27.27 -5.58
C ASN A 72 -6.71 -25.81 -5.35
N GLN A 73 -6.94 -25.07 -6.40
CA GLN A 73 -7.55 -23.77 -6.34
C GLN A 73 -9.08 -23.88 -6.30
N GLN A 74 -9.73 -22.99 -5.57
CA GLN A 74 -11.18 -22.88 -5.47
C GLN A 74 -11.68 -21.71 -6.33
N PHE A 75 -12.98 -21.68 -6.61
CA PHE A 75 -13.61 -20.50 -7.20
C PHE A 75 -13.95 -19.51 -6.09
N PRO A 76 -13.63 -18.21 -6.29
CA PRO A 76 -13.99 -17.18 -5.33
C PRO A 76 -15.50 -17.10 -5.11
N THR A 77 -15.92 -16.99 -3.86
CA THR A 77 -17.32 -16.76 -3.49
C THR A 77 -17.44 -15.51 -2.60
N GLU A 78 -18.66 -15.01 -2.45
CA GLU A 78 -18.93 -13.89 -1.57
C GLU A 78 -18.75 -14.27 -0.09
N HIS A 79 -18.09 -13.39 0.64
CA HIS A 79 -17.91 -13.44 2.09
C HIS A 79 -18.48 -12.20 2.75
N SER A 80 -18.57 -12.20 4.06
CA SER A 80 -18.99 -11.01 4.83
C SER A 80 -17.82 -10.51 5.66
N TYR A 81 -16.98 -9.69 5.06
CA TYR A 81 -15.85 -9.08 5.76
C TYR A 81 -16.23 -7.79 6.46
N GLN A 82 -15.64 -7.61 7.63
CA GLN A 82 -15.69 -6.36 8.38
C GLN A 82 -14.30 -6.05 8.92
N PHE A 83 -13.71 -4.99 8.40
CA PHE A 83 -12.38 -4.54 8.78
C PHE A 83 -12.46 -3.36 9.74
N LYS A 84 -11.52 -3.32 10.69
CA LYS A 84 -11.36 -2.22 11.63
C LYS A 84 -9.87 -1.89 11.74
N ILE A 85 -9.45 -0.81 11.12
CA ILE A 85 -8.05 -0.40 11.01
C ILE A 85 -7.82 0.83 11.87
N THR A 86 -6.73 0.84 12.63
CA THR A 86 -6.37 2.00 13.44
C THR A 86 -5.93 3.17 12.55
N ARG A 87 -6.35 4.38 12.90
CA ARG A 87 -5.89 5.63 12.27
C ARG A 87 -4.67 6.23 12.97
N LYS A 88 -4.20 5.59 14.02
CA LYS A 88 -3.04 6.01 14.83
C LYS A 88 -2.06 4.85 14.92
N PRO A 89 -1.45 4.46 13.77
CA PRO A 89 -0.46 3.40 13.76
C PRO A 89 0.74 3.78 14.65
N LYS A 90 1.40 2.77 15.18
CA LYS A 90 2.60 2.94 15.99
C LYS A 90 3.67 1.98 15.51
N GLN A 91 4.81 2.51 15.13
CA GLN A 91 5.96 1.70 14.82
C GLN A 91 6.51 1.05 16.10
N LEU A 92 6.60 -0.26 16.12
CA LEU A 92 7.18 -1.00 17.24
C LEU A 92 8.70 -1.09 17.11
N VAL A 93 9.39 -1.04 18.23
CA VAL A 93 10.85 -1.28 18.30
C VAL A 93 11.18 -2.71 17.91
N VAL A 94 10.38 -3.67 18.37
CA VAL A 94 10.52 -5.09 18.03
C VAL A 94 9.54 -5.39 16.88
N LYS A 95 10.09 -5.83 15.75
CA LYS A 95 9.30 -6.25 14.59
C LYS A 95 8.72 -7.63 14.84
N VAL A 96 7.47 -7.80 14.49
CA VAL A 96 6.75 -9.09 14.61
C VAL A 96 6.47 -9.60 13.20
N VAL A 97 6.89 -10.83 12.93
CA VAL A 97 6.55 -11.51 11.68
C VAL A 97 5.13 -12.08 11.84
N PRO A 98 4.19 -11.74 10.95
CA PRO A 98 2.85 -12.34 11.00
C PRO A 98 2.92 -13.86 10.83
N ASP A 99 2.17 -14.59 11.65
CA ASP A 99 2.22 -16.06 11.66
C ASP A 99 1.18 -16.66 10.69
N ALA A 100 -0.02 -16.07 10.64
CA ALA A 100 -1.10 -16.51 9.75
C ALA A 100 -2.15 -15.40 9.55
N GLY A 101 -2.99 -15.57 8.52
CA GLY A 101 -4.08 -14.65 8.21
C GLY A 101 -3.64 -13.42 7.43
N PRO A 102 -4.56 -12.47 7.23
CA PRO A 102 -4.29 -11.27 6.47
C PRO A 102 -3.31 -10.36 7.20
N ILE A 103 -2.31 -9.86 6.48
CA ILE A 103 -1.37 -8.83 6.96
C ILE A 103 -1.89 -7.42 6.66
N GLY A 104 -2.84 -7.30 5.77
CA GLY A 104 -3.48 -6.05 5.38
C GLY A 104 -4.81 -6.27 4.67
N VAL A 105 -5.39 -5.17 4.24
CA VAL A 105 -6.59 -5.15 3.41
C VAL A 105 -6.45 -4.08 2.34
N ALA A 106 -6.78 -4.43 1.11
CA ALA A 106 -6.77 -3.50 -0.02
C ALA A 106 -7.96 -2.52 0.05
N VAL A 107 -7.86 -1.40 -0.65
CA VAL A 107 -8.90 -0.36 -0.66
C VAL A 107 -10.21 -0.80 -1.35
N ASN A 108 -10.22 -1.94 -2.01
CA ASN A 108 -11.42 -2.63 -2.51
C ASN A 108 -11.95 -3.70 -1.54
N GLY A 109 -11.41 -3.79 -0.32
CA GLY A 109 -11.86 -4.71 0.71
C GLY A 109 -11.39 -6.15 0.57
N ILE A 110 -10.44 -6.43 -0.31
CA ILE A 110 -9.84 -7.75 -0.47
C ILE A 110 -8.69 -7.91 0.54
N PRO A 111 -8.64 -9.01 1.31
CA PRO A 111 -7.53 -9.29 2.20
C PRO A 111 -6.19 -9.37 1.46
N ILE A 112 -5.11 -8.91 2.09
CA ILE A 112 -3.74 -9.05 1.61
C ILE A 112 -3.02 -10.00 2.56
N PHE A 113 -2.44 -11.06 2.02
CA PHE A 113 -1.70 -12.08 2.74
C PHE A 113 -0.18 -11.97 2.49
N ASP A 114 0.59 -12.69 3.30
CA ASP A 114 2.03 -12.87 3.08
C ASP A 114 2.27 -13.48 1.68
N PRO A 115 3.26 -13.00 0.91
CA PRO A 115 3.58 -13.54 -0.41
C PRO A 115 4.09 -14.98 -0.40
N ALA A 116 4.47 -15.53 0.74
CA ALA A 116 4.90 -16.92 0.85
C ALA A 116 3.73 -17.90 0.87
N THR A 117 3.92 -19.08 0.30
CA THR A 117 2.94 -20.18 0.39
C THR A 117 2.77 -20.65 1.84
N GLN A 118 1.64 -21.29 2.14
CA GLN A 118 1.43 -21.97 3.42
C GLN A 118 2.15 -23.33 3.52
N GLY A 119 2.93 -23.69 2.50
CA GLY A 119 3.68 -24.93 2.44
C GLY A 119 4.84 -25.01 3.46
N PRO A 120 5.51 -26.17 3.52
CA PRO A 120 6.64 -26.34 4.42
C PRO A 120 7.82 -25.45 4.04
N VAL A 121 8.58 -25.05 5.06
CA VAL A 121 9.84 -24.35 4.88
C VAL A 121 10.82 -25.21 4.08
N ASN A 122 11.40 -24.67 3.04
CA ASN A 122 12.48 -25.32 2.30
C ASN A 122 13.71 -25.46 3.22
N LYS A 123 14.09 -26.69 3.51
CA LYS A 123 15.18 -26.99 4.46
C LYS A 123 16.54 -26.40 4.05
N ARG A 124 16.76 -26.21 2.75
CA ARG A 124 18.03 -25.66 2.23
C ARG A 124 18.09 -24.14 2.35
N THR A 125 16.97 -23.44 2.10
CA THR A 125 16.93 -21.97 2.08
C THR A 125 16.43 -21.35 3.38
N GLY A 126 15.79 -22.14 4.24
CA GLY A 126 15.12 -21.66 5.44
C GLY A 126 13.87 -20.81 5.16
N LYS A 127 13.38 -20.78 3.91
CA LYS A 127 12.25 -19.97 3.49
C LYS A 127 11.12 -20.83 2.95
N ARG A 128 9.91 -20.34 3.06
CA ARG A 128 8.74 -20.91 2.33
C ARG A 128 8.82 -20.47 0.86
N PRO A 129 8.33 -21.30 -0.07
CA PRO A 129 8.21 -20.90 -1.47
C PRO A 129 7.30 -19.67 -1.60
N SER A 130 7.53 -18.90 -2.64
CA SER A 130 6.65 -17.82 -3.04
C SER A 130 5.38 -18.36 -3.71
N THR A 131 4.23 -17.76 -3.44
CA THR A 131 2.96 -18.08 -4.13
C THR A 131 3.06 -17.80 -5.63
N LEU A 132 3.78 -16.74 -6.01
CA LEU A 132 4.02 -16.41 -7.40
C LEU A 132 4.85 -17.49 -8.10
N ASP A 133 6.00 -17.87 -7.52
CA ASP A 133 6.88 -18.90 -8.09
C ASP A 133 6.21 -20.29 -8.10
N ALA A 134 5.30 -20.53 -7.17
CA ALA A 134 4.49 -21.75 -7.14
C ALA A 134 3.37 -21.77 -8.19
N GLY A 135 3.15 -20.67 -8.91
CA GLY A 135 2.10 -20.55 -9.92
C GLY A 135 0.68 -20.55 -9.33
N GLU A 136 0.54 -20.08 -8.12
CA GLU A 136 -0.74 -20.06 -7.41
C GLU A 136 -1.57 -18.81 -7.68
N LEU A 137 -0.98 -17.77 -8.30
CA LEU A 137 -1.63 -16.47 -8.48
C LEU A 137 -2.15 -16.25 -9.88
N ASP A 138 -3.27 -15.58 -9.98
CA ASP A 138 -3.82 -15.07 -11.22
C ASP A 138 -3.10 -13.79 -11.69
N GLU A 139 -3.50 -13.26 -12.84
CA GLU A 139 -2.89 -12.05 -13.39
C GLU A 139 -3.15 -10.80 -12.54
N CYS A 140 -4.17 -10.81 -11.66
CA CYS A 140 -4.45 -9.72 -10.73
C CYS A 140 -3.61 -9.77 -9.46
N GLY A 141 -2.81 -10.83 -9.25
CA GLY A 141 -1.90 -10.98 -8.10
C GLY A 141 -2.54 -11.62 -6.88
N GLY A 142 -3.66 -12.31 -7.07
CA GLY A 142 -4.40 -13.00 -6.02
C GLY A 142 -4.84 -14.39 -6.42
N HIS A 143 -5.53 -15.04 -5.52
CA HIS A 143 -6.21 -16.31 -5.76
C HIS A 143 -7.26 -16.62 -4.68
N ALA A 144 -8.11 -17.62 -4.93
CA ALA A 144 -8.82 -18.38 -3.92
C ALA A 144 -8.11 -19.73 -3.79
N GLY A 145 -7.38 -19.94 -2.69
CA GLY A 145 -6.51 -21.10 -2.49
C GLY A 145 -7.29 -22.32 -1.99
N ARG A 146 -7.02 -22.78 -0.78
CA ARG A 146 -7.73 -23.92 -0.16
C ARG A 146 -9.16 -23.56 0.29
N GLY A 147 -9.38 -22.29 0.61
CA GLY A 147 -10.69 -21.70 0.82
C GLY A 147 -11.22 -21.10 -0.47
N ASP A 148 -12.44 -20.61 -0.44
CA ASP A 148 -13.08 -19.88 -1.53
C ASP A 148 -13.04 -18.36 -1.35
N ASP A 149 -12.21 -17.89 -0.41
CA ASP A 149 -11.95 -16.50 -0.13
C ASP A 149 -10.82 -15.97 -1.03
N TYR A 150 -11.16 -15.01 -1.90
CA TYR A 150 -10.16 -14.37 -2.75
C TYR A 150 -9.26 -13.42 -1.94
N HIS A 151 -7.96 -13.49 -2.15
CA HIS A 151 -6.98 -12.63 -1.48
C HIS A 151 -5.75 -12.38 -2.33
N TYR A 152 -5.10 -11.23 -2.10
CA TYR A 152 -3.86 -10.86 -2.78
C TYR A 152 -2.63 -11.35 -2.01
N HIS A 153 -1.57 -11.70 -2.74
CA HIS A 153 -0.26 -12.04 -2.19
C HIS A 153 0.87 -11.13 -2.67
N ILE A 154 0.67 -10.47 -3.80
CA ILE A 154 1.61 -9.51 -4.38
C ILE A 154 0.86 -8.22 -4.74
N ALA A 155 1.52 -7.28 -5.42
CA ALA A 155 0.87 -6.07 -5.90
C ALA A 155 -0.41 -6.40 -6.69
N PRO A 156 -1.58 -5.88 -6.27
CA PRO A 156 -2.86 -6.17 -6.92
C PRO A 156 -2.98 -5.39 -8.24
N LYS A 157 -2.40 -5.94 -9.30
CA LYS A 157 -2.29 -5.26 -10.60
C LYS A 157 -3.61 -4.70 -11.11
N CYS A 158 -4.67 -5.50 -11.13
CA CYS A 158 -5.97 -5.06 -11.63
C CYS A 158 -6.57 -3.93 -10.78
N LEU A 159 -6.40 -3.97 -9.46
CA LEU A 159 -6.79 -2.87 -8.58
C LEU A 159 -5.98 -1.60 -8.86
N ILE A 160 -4.67 -1.72 -9.09
CA ILE A 160 -3.82 -0.56 -9.39
C ILE A 160 -4.24 0.09 -10.71
N GLU A 161 -4.59 -0.71 -11.71
CA GLU A 161 -5.13 -0.24 -12.98
C GLU A 161 -6.50 0.44 -12.80
N GLN A 162 -7.39 -0.14 -12.01
CA GLN A 162 -8.70 0.44 -11.63
C GLN A 162 -8.55 1.79 -10.92
N LEU A 163 -7.64 1.89 -9.97
CA LEU A 163 -7.34 3.15 -9.26
C LEU A 163 -6.68 4.20 -10.16
N GLY A 164 -6.01 3.75 -11.20
CA GLY A 164 -5.17 4.54 -12.09
C GLY A 164 -3.70 4.55 -11.67
N VAL A 165 -2.86 3.99 -12.52
CA VAL A 165 -1.41 3.83 -12.30
C VAL A 165 -0.75 5.15 -11.86
N ARG A 166 -1.11 6.28 -12.52
CA ARG A 166 -0.58 7.59 -12.16
C ARG A 166 -0.90 7.99 -10.72
N LYS A 167 -2.13 7.74 -10.26
CA LYS A 167 -2.56 8.08 -8.89
C LYS A 167 -1.79 7.24 -7.86
N VAL A 168 -1.56 5.97 -8.15
CA VAL A 168 -0.82 5.07 -7.25
C VAL A 168 0.66 5.41 -7.22
N GLU A 169 1.29 5.58 -8.38
CA GLU A 169 2.74 5.73 -8.51
C GLU A 169 3.23 7.17 -8.25
N ILE A 170 2.54 8.18 -8.77
CA ILE A 170 2.96 9.58 -8.73
C ILE A 170 2.30 10.33 -7.58
N GLU A 171 0.99 10.20 -7.43
CA GLU A 171 0.23 10.86 -6.38
C GLU A 171 0.29 10.06 -5.07
N LYS A 172 0.96 8.87 -5.09
CA LYS A 172 1.18 7.98 -3.94
C LYS A 172 -0.11 7.62 -3.21
N LYS A 173 -1.18 7.38 -3.97
CA LYS A 173 -2.42 6.88 -3.41
C LYS A 173 -2.19 5.47 -2.85
N PRO A 174 -2.56 5.17 -1.60
CA PRO A 174 -2.38 3.83 -1.06
C PRO A 174 -3.29 2.84 -1.78
N ILE A 175 -2.81 1.61 -1.93
CA ILE A 175 -3.59 0.48 -2.45
C ILE A 175 -4.28 -0.31 -1.33
N GLY A 176 -3.91 -0.05 -0.08
CA GLY A 176 -4.46 -0.75 1.08
C GLY A 176 -3.91 -0.20 2.38
N PHE A 177 -4.28 -0.87 3.45
CA PHE A 177 -3.82 -0.61 4.81
C PHE A 177 -3.42 -1.92 5.47
N SER A 178 -2.28 -1.92 6.16
CA SER A 178 -1.88 -3.04 6.99
C SER A 178 -2.74 -3.16 8.25
N MET A 179 -2.77 -4.30 8.87
CA MET A 179 -3.56 -4.53 10.09
C MET A 179 -3.07 -3.66 11.27
N ASP A 180 -1.84 -3.17 11.25
CA ASP A 180 -1.29 -2.23 12.23
C ASP A 180 -1.59 -0.76 11.88
N GLY A 181 -2.27 -0.49 10.76
CA GLY A 181 -2.80 0.82 10.38
C GLY A 181 -1.91 1.65 9.46
N HIS A 182 -0.73 1.17 9.10
CA HIS A 182 0.11 1.87 8.13
C HIS A 182 -0.41 1.68 6.70
N PRO A 183 -0.31 2.69 5.83
CA PRO A 183 -0.70 2.54 4.43
C PRO A 183 0.23 1.58 3.71
N ILE A 184 -0.32 0.92 2.69
CA ILE A 184 0.40 0.06 1.76
C ILE A 184 0.40 0.74 0.41
N HIS A 185 1.57 0.94 -0.18
CA HIS A 185 1.78 1.52 -1.50
C HIS A 185 2.29 0.47 -2.50
N ALA A 186 2.25 0.81 -3.79
CA ALA A 186 2.79 0.00 -4.87
C ALA A 186 3.74 0.84 -5.76
N LEU A 187 4.72 1.50 -5.11
CA LEU A 187 5.68 2.36 -5.78
C LEU A 187 6.72 1.53 -6.52
N GLY A 188 7.03 1.91 -7.76
CA GLY A 188 8.00 1.24 -8.60
C GLY A 188 7.52 -0.05 -9.26
N TRP A 189 6.24 -0.39 -9.10
CA TRP A 189 5.67 -1.56 -9.75
C TRP A 189 5.56 -1.37 -11.28
N PHE A 190 4.93 -0.28 -11.72
CA PHE A 190 4.75 0.05 -13.14
C PHE A 190 5.81 1.01 -13.66
N ASP A 191 6.27 1.97 -12.85
CA ASP A 191 7.31 2.94 -13.21
C ASP A 191 8.53 2.78 -12.29
N LYS A 192 9.59 2.19 -12.80
CA LYS A 192 10.85 1.97 -12.08
C LYS A 192 11.54 3.25 -11.58
N LYS A 193 11.16 4.42 -12.09
CA LYS A 193 11.65 5.70 -11.55
C LYS A 193 11.16 5.97 -10.13
N ASN A 194 10.04 5.36 -9.74
CA ASN A 194 9.47 5.47 -8.41
C ASN A 194 9.89 4.32 -7.49
N ASP A 195 10.82 3.48 -7.91
CA ASP A 195 11.28 2.31 -7.16
C ASP A 195 11.89 2.73 -5.82
N VAL A 196 11.42 2.13 -4.76
CA VAL A 196 11.86 2.35 -3.38
C VAL A 196 12.50 1.11 -2.76
N GLU A 197 12.63 0.03 -3.52
CA GLU A 197 13.08 -1.29 -3.06
C GLU A 197 14.34 -1.24 -2.20
N SER A 198 15.37 -0.52 -2.64
CA SER A 198 16.65 -0.40 -1.94
C SER A 198 16.59 0.39 -0.63
N LYS A 199 15.46 1.05 -0.35
CA LYS A 199 15.24 1.88 0.85
C LYS A 199 14.35 1.19 1.88
N LEU A 200 13.74 0.06 1.53
CA LEU A 200 12.82 -0.65 2.40
C LEU A 200 13.58 -1.40 3.50
N ASP A 201 13.01 -1.42 4.68
CA ASP A 201 13.50 -2.22 5.79
C ASP A 201 13.12 -3.71 5.63
N GLN A 202 13.50 -4.53 6.59
CA GLN A 202 13.22 -5.97 6.58
C GLN A 202 11.73 -6.33 6.57
N CYS A 203 10.85 -5.40 6.98
CA CYS A 203 9.40 -5.55 6.95
C CYS A 203 8.77 -4.97 5.69
N ARG A 204 9.58 -4.58 4.70
CA ARG A 204 9.12 -3.97 3.44
C ARG A 204 8.52 -2.58 3.64
N GLY A 205 8.93 -1.87 4.68
CA GLY A 205 8.46 -0.52 4.97
C GLY A 205 9.59 0.50 4.96
N MET A 206 9.21 1.76 4.90
CA MET A 206 10.12 2.90 5.06
C MET A 206 9.38 4.12 5.60
N THR A 207 10.14 5.07 6.12
CA THR A 207 9.62 6.37 6.53
C THR A 207 9.83 7.38 5.40
N ASP A 208 8.79 8.12 5.06
CA ASP A 208 8.87 9.21 4.08
C ASP A 208 9.55 10.46 4.65
N LEU A 209 9.71 11.49 3.81
CA LEU A 209 10.34 12.76 4.19
C LEU A 209 9.53 13.55 5.25
N THR A 210 8.27 13.22 5.46
CA THR A 210 7.40 13.86 6.46
C THR A 210 7.33 13.09 7.77
N GLY A 211 8.04 11.96 7.86
CA GLY A 211 8.09 11.12 9.06
C GLY A 211 7.01 10.04 9.13
N ASN A 212 6.21 9.85 8.07
CA ASN A 212 5.17 8.83 8.03
C ASN A 212 5.75 7.49 7.55
N TYR A 213 5.51 6.43 8.30
CA TYR A 213 5.90 5.09 7.91
C TYR A 213 4.83 4.45 7.03
N PHE A 214 5.25 3.74 5.99
CA PHE A 214 4.38 3.00 5.08
C PHE A 214 5.05 1.70 4.63
N TYR A 215 4.26 0.73 4.18
CA TYR A 215 4.74 -0.47 3.51
C TYR A 215 4.66 -0.32 1.99
N ASN A 216 5.54 -1.00 1.27
CA ASN A 216 5.46 -1.11 -0.18
C ASN A 216 5.34 -2.58 -0.59
N VAL A 217 4.37 -2.89 -1.44
CA VAL A 217 4.17 -4.27 -1.89
C VAL A 217 5.36 -4.78 -2.67
N GLN A 218 5.56 -6.09 -2.58
CA GLN A 218 6.60 -6.77 -3.33
C GLN A 218 6.23 -6.90 -4.80
N ALA A 219 7.21 -6.67 -5.67
CA ALA A 219 7.09 -6.93 -7.10
C ALA A 219 7.31 -8.42 -7.42
N THR A 220 8.11 -9.06 -6.59
CA THR A 220 8.39 -10.50 -6.64
C THR A 220 8.43 -11.00 -5.21
N ALA A 221 8.12 -12.25 -5.01
CA ALA A 221 8.21 -12.87 -3.70
C ALA A 221 9.67 -13.16 -3.32
#